data_12ae589491ef45dcd9d0073ee28f858f
#
_entry.id   12ae589491ef45dcd9d0073ee28f858f
#
_cell.length_a   1.000
_cell.length_b   1.000
_cell.length_c   1.000
_cell.angle_alpha   90.00
_cell.angle_beta   90.00
_cell.angle_gamma   90.00
#
_symmetry.space_group_name_H-M   'P 1'
#
loop_
_entity.id
_entity.type
_entity.pdbx_description
1 polymer ?
#
loop_
_entity_poly.entity_id
_entity_poly.type
_entity_poly.pdbx_seq_one_letter_code
_entity_poly.pdbx_strand_id
1 'polypeptide(L)'
;TSLGTDEQWQQLLKELNKSGKDIQTVFSKNEIDERILDDLCLAVSGLEYRNWLVFLYFKLNIEQLQNAYLRFVVEATESFENFKTNLMVMITEFSHKDRDFRRLYDDRKRLLKDFPEEDVAVFVRANEVDPDESIYRLTDNTLLEKKTAVKWVAQHGLCEAISYVYPALDDYLKKYIFDSPVLATELTEYFDAYKQQKVSNRISDDFITLVEKYASGISYAKLPTRDNAIKAIADKDNAYLYWIDALGVEYMSYITALAKKKGLSIHTARIYRPSQLSISNFMNSGQTIESLKRKRSITSSTRKKVATSSPTMKTRFIFRLSWM
;
A
#
# COMPACT_ATOMS: atom_id res chain seq x y z
N THR A 1 -10.10 40.06 -11.25
CA THR A 1 -10.34 39.32 -10.00
C THR A 1 -9.23 38.30 -9.82
N SER A 2 -8.65 38.20 -8.63
CA SER A 2 -7.47 37.37 -8.32
C SER A 2 -7.69 35.87 -8.51
N LEU A 3 -8.93 35.40 -8.65
CA LEU A 3 -9.26 33.96 -8.70
C LEU A 3 -9.08 33.32 -10.08
N GLY A 4 -8.90 34.10 -11.14
CA GLY A 4 -8.74 33.59 -12.50
C GLY A 4 -8.38 34.70 -13.47
N THR A 5 -8.03 34.34 -14.72
CA THR A 5 -7.73 35.31 -15.78
C THR A 5 -9.00 35.97 -16.32
N ASP A 6 -8.82 37.12 -16.98
CA ASP A 6 -9.95 37.82 -17.61
C ASP A 6 -10.61 36.93 -18.67
N GLU A 7 -9.82 36.14 -19.41
CA GLU A 7 -10.33 35.20 -20.42
C GLU A 7 -11.20 34.10 -19.78
N GLN A 8 -10.77 33.53 -18.64
CA GLN A 8 -11.55 32.52 -17.91
C GLN A 8 -12.89 33.10 -17.44
N TRP A 9 -12.90 34.32 -16.89
CA TRP A 9 -14.11 35.00 -16.47
C TRP A 9 -15.03 35.36 -17.61
N GLN A 10 -14.50 35.89 -18.73
CA GLN A 10 -15.30 36.21 -19.92
C GLN A 10 -15.95 34.96 -20.51
N GLN A 11 -15.19 33.84 -20.57
CA GLN A 11 -15.73 32.59 -21.06
C GLN A 11 -16.84 32.05 -20.15
N LEU A 12 -16.68 32.08 -18.83
CA LEU A 12 -17.70 31.65 -17.87
C LEU A 12 -18.99 32.49 -18.06
N LEU A 13 -18.87 33.81 -18.10
CA LEU A 13 -20.03 34.72 -18.30
C LEU A 13 -20.74 34.45 -19.61
N LYS A 14 -20.00 34.19 -20.69
CA LYS A 14 -20.58 33.84 -22.00
C LYS A 14 -21.40 32.54 -21.94
N GLU A 15 -20.87 31.48 -21.29
CA GLU A 15 -21.58 30.22 -21.18
C GLU A 15 -22.78 30.29 -20.22
N LEU A 16 -22.67 31.03 -19.13
CA LEU A 16 -23.79 31.30 -18.22
C LEU A 16 -24.93 32.05 -18.94
N ASN A 17 -24.61 33.10 -19.68
CA ASN A 17 -25.61 33.86 -20.47
C ASN A 17 -26.30 32.99 -21.53
N LYS A 18 -25.51 32.12 -22.22
CA LYS A 18 -26.05 31.20 -23.21
C LYS A 18 -26.99 30.16 -22.60
N SER A 19 -26.68 29.66 -21.39
CA SER A 19 -27.49 28.66 -20.66
C SER A 19 -28.67 29.28 -19.88
N GLY A 20 -28.75 30.62 -19.76
CA GLY A 20 -29.71 31.32 -18.91
C GLY A 20 -29.53 31.05 -17.40
N LYS A 21 -28.34 30.64 -16.97
CA LYS A 21 -28.03 30.37 -15.58
C LYS A 21 -27.15 31.47 -14.98
N ASP A 22 -27.28 31.70 -13.69
CA ASP A 22 -26.39 32.60 -12.95
C ASP A 22 -25.35 31.80 -12.16
N ILE A 23 -24.26 32.45 -11.72
CA ILE A 23 -23.15 31.87 -10.97
C ILE A 23 -23.67 31.20 -9.69
N GLN A 24 -24.54 31.85 -8.96
CA GLN A 24 -25.05 31.36 -7.70
C GLN A 24 -25.83 30.05 -7.89
N THR A 25 -26.68 29.99 -8.90
CA THR A 25 -27.45 28.76 -9.23
C THR A 25 -26.53 27.60 -9.60
N VAL A 26 -25.45 27.85 -10.36
CA VAL A 26 -24.51 26.80 -10.81
C VAL A 26 -23.65 26.28 -9.67
N PHE A 27 -23.15 27.18 -8.82
CA PHE A 27 -22.15 26.85 -7.79
C PHE A 27 -22.72 26.75 -6.37
N SER A 28 -24.03 26.85 -6.14
CA SER A 28 -24.65 26.79 -4.80
C SER A 28 -24.93 25.38 -4.26
N LYS A 29 -24.56 24.34 -4.97
CA LYS A 29 -24.83 22.95 -4.59
C LYS A 29 -23.80 22.45 -3.58
N ASN A 30 -24.21 21.50 -2.70
CA ASN A 30 -23.33 20.86 -1.73
C ASN A 30 -22.26 19.98 -2.38
N GLU A 31 -22.47 19.53 -3.62
CA GLU A 31 -21.54 18.72 -4.40
C GLU A 31 -21.44 19.30 -5.80
N ILE A 32 -20.24 19.23 -6.37
CA ILE A 32 -19.99 19.64 -7.74
C ILE A 32 -20.73 18.69 -8.69
N ASP A 33 -21.61 19.26 -9.52
CA ASP A 33 -22.32 18.51 -10.54
C ASP A 33 -21.46 18.44 -11.81
N GLU A 34 -20.86 17.27 -12.07
CA GLU A 34 -19.98 17.06 -13.22
C GLU A 34 -20.66 17.36 -14.55
N ARG A 35 -21.97 17.12 -14.66
CA ARG A 35 -22.73 17.42 -15.88
C ARG A 35 -22.84 18.94 -16.12
N ILE A 36 -23.00 19.73 -15.05
CA ILE A 36 -22.98 21.19 -15.19
C ILE A 36 -21.60 21.69 -15.58
N LEU A 37 -20.52 21.08 -15.01
CA LEU A 37 -19.16 21.41 -15.43
C LEU A 37 -18.92 21.06 -16.90
N ASP A 38 -19.36 19.88 -17.32
CA ASP A 38 -19.23 19.45 -18.71
C ASP A 38 -20.00 20.40 -19.65
N ASP A 39 -21.22 20.80 -19.29
CA ASP A 39 -22.04 21.79 -20.06
C ASP A 39 -21.33 23.15 -20.18
N LEU A 40 -20.68 23.61 -19.10
CA LEU A 40 -19.90 24.85 -19.12
C LEU A 40 -18.59 24.73 -19.91
N CYS A 41 -18.07 23.52 -20.08
CA CYS A 41 -16.83 23.24 -20.80
C CYS A 41 -17.04 22.89 -22.27
N LEU A 42 -18.29 22.72 -22.76
CA LEU A 42 -18.56 22.28 -24.14
C LEU A 42 -17.94 23.17 -25.22
N ALA A 43 -17.79 24.48 -24.97
CA ALA A 43 -17.21 25.41 -25.92
C ALA A 43 -15.71 25.63 -25.74
N VAL A 44 -15.13 25.14 -24.65
CA VAL A 44 -13.71 25.29 -24.27
C VAL A 44 -13.13 23.92 -24.03
N SER A 45 -12.44 23.39 -25.02
CA SER A 45 -11.70 22.14 -24.88
C SER A 45 -10.43 22.36 -24.06
N GLY A 46 -10.50 22.21 -22.74
CA GLY A 46 -9.29 22.32 -21.92
C GLY A 46 -9.51 21.81 -20.51
N LEU A 47 -8.69 20.85 -20.09
CA LEU A 47 -8.65 20.34 -18.73
C LEU A 47 -8.36 21.47 -17.72
N GLU A 48 -7.58 22.46 -18.12
CA GLU A 48 -7.22 23.61 -17.31
C GLU A 48 -8.43 24.49 -16.95
N TYR A 49 -9.28 24.80 -17.93
CA TYR A 49 -10.50 25.57 -17.68
C TYR A 49 -11.47 24.82 -16.75
N ARG A 50 -11.63 23.51 -16.96
CA ARG A 50 -12.44 22.65 -16.07
C ARG A 50 -11.89 22.64 -14.64
N ASN A 51 -10.60 22.54 -14.47
CA ASN A 51 -9.94 22.58 -13.15
C ASN A 51 -10.10 23.95 -12.48
N TRP A 52 -10.07 25.04 -13.25
CA TRP A 52 -10.35 26.36 -12.74
C TRP A 52 -11.81 26.50 -12.25
N LEU A 53 -12.79 25.94 -12.96
CA LEU A 53 -14.18 25.91 -12.50
C LEU A 53 -14.34 25.13 -11.19
N VAL A 54 -13.62 24.01 -11.03
CA VAL A 54 -13.59 23.24 -9.78
C VAL A 54 -12.99 24.08 -8.64
N PHE A 55 -11.89 24.78 -8.90
CA PHE A 55 -11.28 25.67 -7.90
C PHE A 55 -12.24 26.81 -7.51
N LEU A 56 -12.91 27.43 -8.48
CA LEU A 56 -13.91 28.45 -8.23
C LEU A 56 -15.07 27.92 -7.37
N TYR A 57 -15.55 26.72 -7.67
CA TYR A 57 -16.56 26.04 -6.85
C TYR A 57 -16.10 25.88 -5.41
N PHE A 58 -14.86 25.41 -5.17
CA PHE A 58 -14.32 25.27 -3.82
C PHE A 58 -14.22 26.61 -3.09
N LYS A 59 -13.79 27.67 -3.78
CA LYS A 59 -13.72 29.03 -3.21
C LYS A 59 -15.10 29.56 -2.79
N LEU A 60 -16.13 29.29 -3.57
CA LEU A 60 -17.50 29.76 -3.30
C LEU A 60 -18.19 28.90 -2.21
N ASN A 61 -17.73 27.69 -1.96
CA ASN A 61 -18.36 26.75 -1.03
C ASN A 61 -17.42 26.27 0.08
N ILE A 62 -16.47 27.08 0.49
CA ILE A 62 -15.40 26.70 1.41
C ILE A 62 -15.92 26.12 2.74
N GLU A 63 -16.98 26.71 3.31
CA GLU A 63 -17.58 26.27 4.58
C GLU A 63 -18.22 24.87 4.48
N GLN A 64 -18.55 24.42 3.27
CA GLN A 64 -19.20 23.13 3.02
C GLN A 64 -18.21 22.00 2.75
N LEU A 65 -16.93 22.33 2.55
CA LEU A 65 -15.89 21.34 2.26
C LEU A 65 -15.64 20.45 3.49
N GLN A 66 -15.91 19.13 3.33
CA GLN A 66 -15.73 18.16 4.40
C GLN A 66 -14.25 17.83 4.67
N ASN A 67 -13.41 17.91 3.63
CA ASN A 67 -11.98 17.65 3.74
C ASN A 67 -11.29 18.88 4.34
N ALA A 68 -10.76 18.74 5.57
CA ALA A 68 -10.16 19.86 6.30
C ALA A 68 -8.87 20.36 5.65
N TYR A 69 -8.08 19.48 5.04
CA TYR A 69 -6.88 19.87 4.32
C TYR A 69 -7.22 20.67 3.06
N LEU A 70 -8.20 20.21 2.26
CA LEU A 70 -8.66 20.95 1.09
C LEU A 70 -9.18 22.33 1.48
N ARG A 71 -9.97 22.43 2.56
CA ARG A 71 -10.46 23.72 3.07
C ARG A 71 -9.31 24.67 3.38
N PHE A 72 -8.32 24.21 4.14
CA PHE A 72 -7.13 25.00 4.47
C PHE A 72 -6.40 25.48 3.21
N VAL A 73 -6.15 24.58 2.24
CA VAL A 73 -5.47 24.92 0.99
C VAL A 73 -6.27 25.92 0.17
N VAL A 74 -7.59 25.72 0.02
CA VAL A 74 -8.46 26.63 -0.73
C VAL A 74 -8.50 28.01 -0.07
N GLU A 75 -8.57 28.09 1.26
CA GLU A 75 -8.56 29.35 2.00
C GLU A 75 -7.27 30.15 1.74
N ALA A 76 -6.13 29.50 1.87
CA ALA A 76 -4.80 30.11 1.75
C ALA A 76 -4.37 30.38 0.29
N THR A 77 -5.01 29.76 -0.71
CA THR A 77 -4.63 29.94 -2.12
C THR A 77 -5.31 31.16 -2.71
N GLU A 78 -4.53 32.15 -3.15
CA GLU A 78 -5.05 33.39 -3.73
C GLU A 78 -5.39 33.28 -5.23
N SER A 79 -4.63 32.47 -5.98
CA SER A 79 -4.82 32.30 -7.43
C SER A 79 -4.89 30.84 -7.84
N PHE A 80 -5.61 30.56 -8.93
CA PHE A 80 -5.73 29.21 -9.49
C PHE A 80 -4.39 28.61 -9.90
N GLU A 81 -3.47 29.41 -10.43
CA GLU A 81 -2.15 28.94 -10.86
C GLU A 81 -1.37 28.23 -9.74
N ASN A 82 -1.53 28.69 -8.50
CA ASN A 82 -0.85 28.12 -7.33
C ASN A 82 -1.63 26.95 -6.72
N PHE A 83 -2.89 26.75 -7.09
CA PHE A 83 -3.76 25.79 -6.40
C PHE A 83 -3.23 24.37 -6.42
N LYS A 84 -2.80 23.89 -7.60
CA LYS A 84 -2.25 22.53 -7.75
C LYS A 84 -0.98 22.33 -6.92
N THR A 85 -0.07 23.30 -6.93
CA THR A 85 1.16 23.27 -6.14
C THR A 85 0.85 23.30 -4.66
N ASN A 86 -0.06 24.17 -4.23
CA ASN A 86 -0.46 24.30 -2.84
C ASN A 86 -1.12 23.01 -2.32
N LEU A 87 -1.95 22.32 -3.12
CA LEU A 87 -2.48 21.00 -2.76
C LEU A 87 -1.38 19.98 -2.42
N MET A 88 -0.22 20.09 -3.07
CA MET A 88 0.90 19.19 -2.82
C MET A 88 1.70 19.59 -1.60
N VAL A 89 2.07 20.88 -1.48
CA VAL A 89 3.14 21.32 -0.57
C VAL A 89 2.66 21.88 0.77
N MET A 90 1.43 22.38 0.89
CA MET A 90 1.00 23.11 2.10
C MET A 90 0.96 22.28 3.39
N ILE A 91 1.07 20.95 3.32
CA ILE A 91 1.28 20.12 4.50
C ILE A 91 2.61 20.45 5.20
N THR A 92 3.57 21.09 4.52
CA THR A 92 4.86 21.50 5.09
C THR A 92 4.73 22.67 6.06
N GLU A 93 3.62 23.39 6.06
CA GLU A 93 3.29 24.44 7.02
C GLU A 93 2.97 23.89 8.43
N PHE A 94 2.83 22.58 8.55
CA PHE A 94 2.48 21.90 9.80
C PHE A 94 3.63 21.04 10.31
N SER A 95 3.84 21.05 11.64
CA SER A 95 4.65 20.05 12.31
C SER A 95 3.83 18.79 12.59
N HIS A 96 4.47 17.63 12.57
CA HIS A 96 3.83 16.37 12.98
C HIS A 96 3.34 16.40 14.46
N LYS A 97 3.84 17.34 15.26
CA LYS A 97 3.46 17.54 16.66
C LYS A 97 2.20 18.38 16.83
N ASP A 98 1.73 19.03 15.77
CA ASP A 98 0.53 19.84 15.84
C ASP A 98 -0.70 18.97 16.06
N ARG A 99 -1.62 19.43 16.90
CA ARG A 99 -2.82 18.68 17.29
C ARG A 99 -3.65 18.19 16.10
N ASP A 100 -3.76 19.02 15.06
CA ASP A 100 -4.60 18.73 13.90
C ASP A 100 -3.82 18.09 12.76
N PHE A 101 -2.49 17.94 12.88
CA PHE A 101 -1.65 17.38 11.81
C PHE A 101 -2.17 16.06 11.27
N ARG A 102 -2.48 15.12 12.15
CA ARG A 102 -2.90 13.78 11.74
C ARG A 102 -4.20 13.81 10.90
N ARG A 103 -5.14 14.65 11.27
CA ARG A 103 -6.38 14.84 10.51
C ARG A 103 -6.11 15.43 9.13
N LEU A 104 -5.31 16.49 9.07
CA LEU A 104 -4.92 17.14 7.82
C LEU A 104 -4.13 16.19 6.92
N TYR A 105 -3.22 15.42 7.50
CA TYR A 105 -2.47 14.38 6.80
C TYR A 105 -3.38 13.30 6.17
N ASP A 106 -4.31 12.75 6.95
CA ASP A 106 -5.23 11.72 6.47
C ASP A 106 -6.15 12.25 5.36
N ASP A 107 -6.61 13.50 5.50
CA ASP A 107 -7.41 14.19 4.49
C ASP A 107 -6.61 14.45 3.21
N ARG A 108 -5.35 14.90 3.31
CA ARG A 108 -4.44 15.06 2.18
C ARG A 108 -4.14 13.71 1.50
N LYS A 109 -3.84 12.69 2.26
CA LYS A 109 -3.54 11.34 1.72
C LYS A 109 -4.69 10.81 0.87
N ARG A 110 -5.94 11.01 1.31
CA ARG A 110 -7.13 10.63 0.54
C ARG A 110 -7.31 11.48 -0.71
N LEU A 111 -7.13 12.78 -0.59
CA LEU A 111 -7.28 13.73 -1.69
C LEU A 111 -6.29 13.47 -2.83
N LEU A 112 -5.04 13.14 -2.50
CA LEU A 112 -3.96 12.97 -3.47
C LEU A 112 -3.77 11.52 -3.95
N LYS A 113 -4.71 10.62 -3.64
CA LYS A 113 -4.55 9.18 -3.91
C LYS A 113 -4.27 8.86 -5.38
N ASP A 114 -4.92 9.56 -6.30
CA ASP A 114 -4.86 9.29 -7.74
C ASP A 114 -4.08 10.38 -8.50
N PHE A 115 -3.32 11.21 -7.79
CA PHE A 115 -2.49 12.23 -8.44
C PHE A 115 -1.27 11.62 -9.15
N PRO A 116 -0.87 12.17 -10.32
CA PRO A 116 0.29 11.73 -11.06
C PRO A 116 1.60 11.87 -10.26
N GLU A 117 2.54 10.93 -10.49
CA GLU A 117 3.82 10.89 -9.77
C GLU A 117 4.67 12.15 -10.03
N GLU A 118 4.62 12.72 -11.24
CA GLU A 118 5.33 13.95 -11.61
C GLU A 118 4.87 15.15 -10.77
N ASP A 119 3.60 15.23 -10.43
CA ASP A 119 3.07 16.31 -9.59
C ASP A 119 3.55 16.17 -8.15
N VAL A 120 3.55 14.95 -7.63
CA VAL A 120 4.03 14.64 -6.27
C VAL A 120 5.55 14.85 -6.14
N ALA A 121 6.32 14.75 -7.23
CA ALA A 121 7.76 15.02 -7.22
C ALA A 121 8.12 16.45 -6.79
N VAL A 122 7.25 17.42 -7.04
CA VAL A 122 7.42 18.79 -6.55
C VAL A 122 7.38 18.83 -5.03
N PHE A 123 6.39 18.16 -4.45
CA PHE A 123 6.25 18.04 -3.00
C PHE A 123 7.43 17.30 -2.37
N VAL A 124 7.86 16.16 -2.91
CA VAL A 124 8.96 15.37 -2.35
C VAL A 124 10.23 16.21 -2.25
N ARG A 125 10.56 17.00 -3.30
CA ARG A 125 11.71 17.91 -3.28
C ARG A 125 11.57 19.02 -2.22
N ALA A 126 10.40 19.62 -2.10
CA ALA A 126 10.15 20.64 -1.09
C ALA A 126 10.22 20.08 0.34
N ASN A 127 9.76 18.85 0.52
CA ASN A 127 9.72 18.17 1.81
C ASN A 127 11.11 17.73 2.31
N GLU A 128 12.10 17.51 1.42
CA GLU A 128 13.47 17.13 1.79
C GLU A 128 14.23 18.26 2.51
N VAL A 129 13.74 19.50 2.48
CA VAL A 129 14.37 20.67 3.14
C VAL A 129 14.34 20.55 4.67
N ASP A 130 13.35 19.82 5.23
CA ASP A 130 13.21 19.59 6.65
C ASP A 130 13.27 18.09 6.97
N PRO A 131 14.49 17.53 7.19
CA PRO A 131 14.67 16.09 7.36
C PRO A 131 13.93 15.50 8.57
N ASP A 132 13.76 16.27 9.64
CA ASP A 132 13.13 15.81 10.89
C ASP A 132 11.61 15.65 10.73
N GLU A 133 10.98 16.46 9.88
CA GLU A 133 9.57 16.42 9.60
C GLU A 133 9.23 15.61 8.32
N SER A 134 10.22 15.44 7.43
CA SER A 134 10.01 14.94 6.08
C SER A 134 9.27 13.59 6.03
N ILE A 135 9.64 12.66 6.91
CA ILE A 135 9.05 11.33 6.93
C ILE A 135 7.57 11.36 7.33
N TYR A 136 7.19 12.23 8.25
CA TYR A 136 5.82 12.33 8.77
C TYR A 136 4.81 12.81 7.72
N ARG A 137 5.28 13.51 6.68
CA ARG A 137 4.48 14.14 5.63
C ARG A 137 4.34 13.31 4.36
N LEU A 138 5.17 12.25 4.19
CA LEU A 138 5.10 11.34 3.04
C LEU A 138 3.84 10.46 3.10
N THR A 139 3.46 9.91 1.94
CA THR A 139 2.39 8.91 1.83
C THR A 139 2.87 7.66 1.07
N ASP A 140 2.03 6.65 0.98
CA ASP A 140 2.25 5.48 0.11
C ASP A 140 1.43 5.54 -1.20
N ASN A 141 0.97 6.72 -1.58
CA ASN A 141 0.18 6.90 -2.79
C ASN A 141 1.02 6.66 -4.06
N THR A 142 2.24 7.22 -4.10
CA THR A 142 3.12 7.13 -5.28
C THR A 142 4.34 6.24 -5.04
N LEU A 143 4.93 5.75 -6.12
CA LEU A 143 6.17 4.97 -6.03
C LEU A 143 7.34 5.84 -5.54
N LEU A 144 7.37 7.12 -5.91
CA LEU A 144 8.40 8.05 -5.48
C LEU A 144 8.36 8.24 -3.96
N GLU A 145 7.18 8.51 -3.36
CA GLU A 145 7.05 8.64 -1.91
C GLU A 145 7.43 7.35 -1.17
N LYS A 146 7.00 6.18 -1.69
CA LYS A 146 7.41 4.87 -1.13
C LYS A 146 8.92 4.68 -1.14
N LYS A 147 9.59 5.00 -2.25
CA LYS A 147 11.05 4.92 -2.36
C LYS A 147 11.73 5.87 -1.39
N THR A 148 11.21 7.11 -1.25
CA THR A 148 11.74 8.10 -0.31
C THR A 148 11.58 7.62 1.13
N ALA A 149 10.43 7.06 1.49
CA ALA A 149 10.19 6.50 2.82
C ALA A 149 11.14 5.31 3.13
N VAL A 150 11.36 4.40 2.16
CA VAL A 150 12.31 3.29 2.30
C VAL A 150 13.73 3.81 2.49
N LYS A 151 14.16 4.81 1.70
CA LYS A 151 15.48 5.44 1.82
C LYS A 151 15.66 6.08 3.21
N TRP A 152 14.65 6.79 3.67
CA TRP A 152 14.66 7.41 4.99
C TRP A 152 14.81 6.36 6.11
N VAL A 153 14.01 5.28 6.07
CA VAL A 153 14.10 4.17 7.04
C VAL A 153 15.46 3.48 6.99
N ALA A 154 16.05 3.33 5.81
CA ALA A 154 17.39 2.76 5.65
C ALA A 154 18.47 3.59 6.37
N GLN A 155 18.30 4.90 6.45
CA GLN A 155 19.26 5.85 7.05
C GLN A 155 19.03 6.07 8.55
N HIS A 156 17.77 6.14 8.98
CA HIS A 156 17.37 6.59 10.31
C HIS A 156 16.72 5.48 11.17
N GLY A 157 16.41 4.34 10.57
CA GLY A 157 15.69 3.26 11.24
C GLY A 157 14.17 3.43 11.19
N LEU A 158 13.47 2.48 11.81
CA LEU A 158 12.01 2.48 11.88
C LEU A 158 11.52 3.50 12.92
N CYS A 159 10.58 4.35 12.53
CA CYS A 159 9.89 5.29 13.42
C CYS A 159 8.37 5.06 13.38
N GLU A 160 7.65 5.66 14.33
CA GLU A 160 6.19 5.50 14.45
C GLU A 160 5.42 5.98 13.22
N ALA A 161 5.94 6.99 12.50
CA ALA A 161 5.32 7.53 11.30
C ALA A 161 5.08 6.46 10.23
N ILE A 162 5.97 5.49 10.10
CA ILE A 162 5.89 4.45 9.06
C ILE A 162 4.59 3.63 9.17
N SER A 163 4.04 3.50 10.37
CA SER A 163 2.77 2.80 10.60
C SER A 163 1.59 3.40 9.82
N TYR A 164 1.64 4.68 9.46
CA TYR A 164 0.61 5.35 8.69
C TYR A 164 1.07 5.91 7.34
N VAL A 165 2.34 6.27 7.25
CA VAL A 165 2.96 6.74 5.99
C VAL A 165 3.04 5.60 5.00
N TYR A 166 3.62 4.48 5.41
CA TYR A 166 3.77 3.30 4.58
C TYR A 166 3.49 2.01 5.38
N PRO A 167 2.21 1.73 5.69
CA PRO A 167 1.83 0.60 6.56
C PRO A 167 2.35 -0.77 6.10
N ALA A 168 2.50 -0.97 4.78
CA ALA A 168 3.02 -2.23 4.25
C ALA A 168 4.52 -2.42 4.60
N LEU A 169 5.31 -1.33 4.63
CA LEU A 169 6.71 -1.37 5.06
C LEU A 169 6.80 -1.61 6.57
N ASP A 170 5.94 -0.96 7.36
CA ASP A 170 5.85 -1.19 8.80
C ASP A 170 5.53 -2.66 9.12
N ASP A 171 4.49 -3.21 8.47
CA ASP A 171 4.10 -4.60 8.64
C ASP A 171 5.21 -5.58 8.18
N TYR A 172 5.99 -5.24 7.14
CA TYR A 172 7.13 -6.03 6.68
C TYR A 172 8.28 -6.02 7.70
N LEU A 173 8.61 -4.86 8.25
CA LEU A 173 9.75 -4.69 9.17
C LEU A 173 9.47 -5.18 10.59
N LYS A 174 8.20 -5.37 10.98
CA LYS A 174 7.86 -5.94 12.28
C LYS A 174 8.57 -7.26 12.50
N LYS A 175 9.15 -7.44 13.69
CA LYS A 175 9.77 -8.70 14.08
C LYS A 175 8.75 -9.82 14.07
N TYR A 176 9.08 -10.92 13.42
CA TYR A 176 8.27 -12.14 13.40
C TYR A 176 8.91 -13.19 14.28
N ILE A 177 8.16 -13.71 15.25
CA ILE A 177 8.62 -14.79 16.13
C ILE A 177 8.20 -16.12 15.52
N PHE A 178 9.20 -16.92 15.14
CA PHE A 178 8.96 -18.20 14.49
C PHE A 178 8.59 -19.27 15.51
N ASP A 179 7.52 -20.00 15.24
CA ASP A 179 7.14 -21.20 15.98
C ASP A 179 7.93 -22.42 15.45
N SER A 180 9.15 -22.56 15.96
CA SER A 180 10.02 -23.69 15.65
C SER A 180 10.54 -24.30 16.95
N PRO A 181 10.36 -25.60 17.19
CA PRO A 181 10.82 -26.23 18.43
C PRO A 181 12.36 -26.28 18.54
N VAL A 182 13.07 -26.03 17.47
CA VAL A 182 14.53 -26.20 17.41
C VAL A 182 15.29 -24.92 17.07
N LEU A 183 14.72 -24.03 16.27
CA LEU A 183 15.43 -22.89 15.68
C LEU A 183 14.65 -21.57 15.81
N ALA A 184 13.74 -21.44 16.78
CA ALA A 184 12.91 -20.23 16.89
C ALA A 184 13.74 -18.94 17.03
N THR A 185 14.76 -18.96 17.88
CA THR A 185 15.63 -17.81 18.13
C THR A 185 16.47 -17.48 16.89
N GLU A 186 17.16 -18.48 16.34
CA GLU A 186 18.05 -18.31 15.18
C GLU A 186 17.27 -17.77 13.95
N LEU A 187 16.10 -18.34 13.67
CA LEU A 187 15.27 -17.90 12.56
C LEU A 187 14.75 -16.48 12.77
N THR A 188 14.34 -16.17 14.01
CA THR A 188 13.85 -14.84 14.36
C THR A 188 14.95 -13.78 14.21
N GLU A 189 16.14 -14.03 14.74
CA GLU A 189 17.29 -13.11 14.65
C GLU A 189 17.76 -12.95 13.20
N TYR A 190 17.88 -14.06 12.48
CA TYR A 190 18.34 -14.04 11.09
C TYR A 190 17.41 -13.23 10.18
N PHE A 191 16.10 -13.55 10.20
CA PHE A 191 15.16 -12.86 9.28
C PHE A 191 14.89 -11.43 9.69
N ASP A 192 14.99 -11.07 10.97
CA ASP A 192 14.91 -9.70 11.41
C ASP A 192 16.10 -8.88 10.87
N ALA A 193 17.32 -9.37 11.06
CA ALA A 193 18.52 -8.76 10.51
C ALA A 193 18.50 -8.73 8.97
N TYR A 194 18.08 -9.82 8.32
CA TYR A 194 17.98 -9.89 6.85
C TYR A 194 17.07 -8.83 6.25
N LYS A 195 15.91 -8.57 6.87
CA LYS A 195 14.99 -7.50 6.43
C LYS A 195 15.67 -6.13 6.45
N GLN A 196 16.45 -5.85 7.49
CA GLN A 196 17.21 -4.59 7.58
C GLN A 196 18.24 -4.47 6.46
N GLN A 197 18.98 -5.56 6.13
CA GLN A 197 19.91 -5.54 4.99
C GLN A 197 19.19 -5.27 3.66
N LYS A 198 18.01 -5.86 3.46
CA LYS A 198 17.22 -5.62 2.24
C LYS A 198 16.75 -4.17 2.12
N VAL A 199 16.29 -3.56 3.20
CA VAL A 199 15.81 -2.17 3.19
C VAL A 199 16.98 -1.20 2.99
N SER A 200 18.11 -1.43 3.66
CA SER A 200 19.31 -0.60 3.51
C SER A 200 20.05 -0.83 2.18
N ASN A 201 19.71 -1.91 1.45
CA ASN A 201 20.43 -2.39 0.27
C ASN A 201 21.96 -2.53 0.53
N ARG A 202 22.30 -2.96 1.73
CA ARG A 202 23.68 -3.10 2.21
C ARG A 202 23.81 -4.34 3.11
N ILE A 203 24.88 -5.08 2.94
CA ILE A 203 25.25 -6.19 3.84
C ILE A 203 26.24 -5.64 4.86
N SER A 204 25.89 -5.71 6.15
CA SER A 204 26.79 -5.29 7.26
C SER A 204 27.67 -6.44 7.73
N ASP A 205 28.81 -6.10 8.36
CA ASP A 205 29.72 -7.08 8.93
C ASP A 205 29.07 -7.88 10.05
N ASP A 206 28.20 -7.25 10.85
CA ASP A 206 27.41 -7.93 11.89
C ASP A 206 26.48 -8.98 11.28
N PHE A 207 25.88 -8.69 10.12
CA PHE A 207 25.03 -9.68 9.45
C PHE A 207 25.87 -10.83 8.87
N ILE A 208 27.06 -10.56 8.32
CA ILE A 208 27.99 -11.61 7.87
C ILE A 208 28.35 -12.53 9.04
N THR A 209 28.73 -11.96 10.18
CA THR A 209 29.06 -12.70 11.41
C THR A 209 27.89 -13.57 11.87
N LEU A 210 26.66 -13.04 11.81
CA LEU A 210 25.45 -13.78 12.15
C LEU A 210 25.22 -14.97 11.20
N VAL A 211 25.41 -14.77 9.90
CA VAL A 211 25.31 -15.84 8.89
C VAL A 211 26.33 -16.93 9.14
N GLU A 212 27.60 -16.58 9.37
CA GLU A 212 28.67 -17.52 9.65
C GLU A 212 28.41 -18.34 10.93
N LYS A 213 27.93 -17.67 12.00
CA LYS A 213 27.54 -18.34 13.25
C LYS A 213 26.49 -19.42 13.00
N TYR A 214 25.48 -19.16 12.21
CA TYR A 214 24.40 -20.12 11.97
C TYR A 214 24.76 -21.15 10.89
N ALA A 215 25.60 -20.82 9.93
CA ALA A 215 26.07 -21.74 8.91
C ALA A 215 26.99 -22.82 9.51
N SER A 216 27.90 -22.46 10.42
CA SER A 216 28.82 -23.37 11.07
C SER A 216 28.10 -24.43 11.91
N GLY A 217 26.94 -24.11 12.48
CA GLY A 217 26.17 -25.04 13.31
C GLY A 217 25.33 -26.06 12.53
N ILE A 218 25.25 -25.96 11.19
CA ILE A 218 24.40 -26.80 10.33
C ILE A 218 22.95 -26.84 10.83
N SER A 219 22.53 -25.80 11.53
CA SER A 219 21.27 -25.77 12.26
C SER A 219 20.05 -25.92 11.33
N TYR A 220 20.13 -25.37 10.09
CA TYR A 220 19.06 -25.50 9.14
C TYR A 220 18.72 -26.94 8.73
N ALA A 221 19.68 -27.90 8.85
CA ALA A 221 19.46 -29.31 8.57
C ALA A 221 18.43 -29.96 9.53
N LYS A 222 18.20 -29.34 10.69
CA LYS A 222 17.20 -29.78 11.67
C LYS A 222 15.76 -29.39 11.25
N LEU A 223 15.60 -28.51 10.29
CA LEU A 223 14.27 -28.18 9.79
C LEU A 223 13.63 -29.36 9.06
N PRO A 224 12.32 -29.58 9.23
CA PRO A 224 11.60 -30.62 8.49
C PRO A 224 11.62 -30.34 6.99
N THR A 225 11.49 -31.37 6.17
CA THR A 225 11.43 -31.24 4.72
C THR A 225 10.07 -30.78 4.25
N ARG A 226 10.01 -30.13 3.09
CA ARG A 226 8.77 -29.69 2.45
C ARG A 226 7.78 -30.83 2.22
N ASP A 227 8.27 -32.04 1.93
CA ASP A 227 7.43 -33.22 1.70
C ASP A 227 6.58 -33.57 2.92
N ASN A 228 7.12 -33.36 4.13
CA ASN A 228 6.38 -33.56 5.38
C ASN A 228 5.19 -32.57 5.48
N ALA A 229 5.36 -31.35 5.01
CA ALA A 229 4.29 -30.36 4.98
C ALA A 229 3.18 -30.73 4.00
N ILE A 230 3.55 -31.18 2.79
CA ILE A 230 2.59 -31.59 1.76
C ILE A 230 1.81 -32.82 2.23
N LYS A 231 2.49 -33.84 2.78
CA LYS A 231 1.86 -35.04 3.34
C LYS A 231 0.85 -34.70 4.45
N ALA A 232 1.17 -33.73 5.30
CA ALA A 232 0.28 -33.33 6.39
C ALA A 232 -1.06 -32.69 5.92
N ILE A 233 -1.17 -32.33 4.66
CA ILE A 233 -2.33 -31.65 4.07
C ILE A 233 -3.03 -32.54 3.04
N ALA A 234 -2.29 -33.45 2.37
CA ALA A 234 -2.79 -34.23 1.23
C ALA A 234 -4.07 -35.00 1.53
N ASP A 235 -4.22 -35.49 2.76
CA ASP A 235 -5.34 -36.32 3.18
C ASP A 235 -6.44 -35.57 3.94
N LYS A 236 -6.42 -34.23 3.92
CA LYS A 236 -7.45 -33.42 4.63
C LYS A 236 -8.53 -32.97 3.67
N ASP A 237 -9.76 -33.34 3.96
CA ASP A 237 -10.93 -32.76 3.32
C ASP A 237 -11.00 -31.26 3.64
N ASN A 238 -11.40 -30.46 2.67
CA ASN A 238 -11.48 -28.98 2.78
C ASN A 238 -10.14 -28.27 3.00
N ALA A 239 -9.02 -28.86 2.59
CA ALA A 239 -7.71 -28.21 2.54
C ALA A 239 -7.39 -27.73 1.12
N TYR A 240 -6.87 -26.50 1.00
CA TYR A 240 -6.40 -25.92 -0.25
C TYR A 240 -4.91 -25.65 -0.16
N LEU A 241 -4.16 -26.08 -1.16
CA LEU A 241 -2.74 -25.77 -1.30
C LEU A 241 -2.57 -24.55 -2.21
N TYR A 242 -2.04 -23.46 -1.65
CA TYR A 242 -1.61 -22.30 -2.42
C TYR A 242 -0.09 -22.33 -2.55
N TRP A 243 0.39 -22.25 -3.77
CA TRP A 243 1.80 -22.16 -4.08
C TRP A 243 2.08 -20.75 -4.59
N ILE A 244 2.92 -20.01 -3.85
CA ILE A 244 3.39 -18.68 -4.24
C ILE A 244 4.88 -18.82 -4.51
N ASP A 245 5.26 -18.67 -5.78
CA ASP A 245 6.67 -18.72 -6.15
C ASP A 245 7.40 -17.45 -5.74
N ALA A 246 8.68 -17.55 -5.49
CA ALA A 246 9.57 -16.46 -5.07
C ALA A 246 9.14 -15.70 -3.79
N LEU A 247 8.18 -16.21 -3.01
CA LEU A 247 7.81 -15.59 -1.73
C LEU A 247 8.80 -16.04 -0.64
N GLY A 248 9.59 -15.09 -0.16
CA GLY A 248 10.56 -15.33 0.91
C GLY A 248 9.93 -15.38 2.30
N VAL A 249 10.61 -16.05 3.22
CA VAL A 249 10.18 -16.18 4.63
C VAL A 249 10.19 -14.86 5.37
N GLU A 250 10.99 -13.91 4.95
CA GLU A 250 11.05 -12.55 5.48
C GLU A 250 9.72 -11.79 5.40
N TYR A 251 8.80 -12.23 4.54
CA TYR A 251 7.47 -11.63 4.41
C TYR A 251 6.44 -12.13 5.43
N MET A 252 6.82 -13.02 6.37
CA MET A 252 5.85 -13.62 7.31
C MET A 252 5.11 -12.59 8.16
N SER A 253 5.78 -11.55 8.66
CA SER A 253 5.13 -10.47 9.40
C SER A 253 4.09 -9.73 8.56
N TYR A 254 4.45 -9.36 7.33
CA TYR A 254 3.56 -8.71 6.38
C TYR A 254 2.34 -9.58 6.01
N ILE A 255 2.58 -10.87 5.71
CA ILE A 255 1.51 -11.82 5.35
C ILE A 255 0.54 -12.00 6.53
N THR A 256 1.06 -12.09 7.75
CA THR A 256 0.25 -12.21 8.96
C THR A 256 -0.62 -10.97 9.16
N ALA A 257 -0.06 -9.79 8.98
CA ALA A 257 -0.82 -8.55 9.05
C ALA A 257 -1.88 -8.45 7.96
N LEU A 258 -1.54 -8.83 6.72
CA LEU A 258 -2.46 -8.84 5.59
C LEU A 258 -3.60 -9.84 5.79
N ALA A 259 -3.30 -11.06 6.28
CA ALA A 259 -4.30 -12.07 6.61
C ALA A 259 -5.29 -11.53 7.65
N LYS A 260 -4.78 -10.92 8.72
CA LYS A 260 -5.61 -10.29 9.76
C LYS A 260 -6.51 -9.19 9.20
N LYS A 261 -5.99 -8.31 8.33
CA LYS A 261 -6.77 -7.26 7.65
C LYS A 261 -7.89 -7.84 6.76
N LYS A 262 -7.71 -9.07 6.26
CA LYS A 262 -8.70 -9.79 5.44
C LYS A 262 -9.61 -10.72 6.24
N GLY A 263 -9.60 -10.66 7.57
CA GLY A 263 -10.41 -11.51 8.44
C GLY A 263 -9.95 -12.97 8.50
N LEU A 264 -8.71 -13.25 8.07
CA LEU A 264 -8.11 -14.57 8.11
C LEU A 264 -7.19 -14.70 9.33
N SER A 265 -7.12 -15.89 9.92
CA SER A 265 -6.19 -16.20 10.99
C SER A 265 -5.15 -17.23 10.55
N ILE A 266 -3.89 -16.98 10.89
CA ILE A 266 -2.79 -17.92 10.69
C ILE A 266 -2.61 -18.69 12.00
N HIS A 267 -3.00 -19.95 12.04
CA HIS A 267 -2.89 -20.77 13.23
C HIS A 267 -1.48 -21.36 13.41
N THR A 268 -0.78 -21.62 12.31
CA THR A 268 0.56 -22.22 12.33
C THR A 268 1.34 -21.73 11.13
N ALA A 269 2.54 -21.25 11.36
CA ALA A 269 3.51 -20.93 10.31
C ALA A 269 4.81 -21.69 10.61
N ARG A 270 5.21 -22.60 9.73
CA ARG A 270 6.42 -23.41 9.87
C ARG A 270 7.32 -23.24 8.67
N ILE A 271 8.62 -23.20 8.94
CA ILE A 271 9.65 -23.18 7.92
C ILE A 271 10.07 -24.62 7.63
N TYR A 272 10.20 -24.91 6.35
CA TYR A 272 10.63 -26.20 5.85
C TYR A 272 11.84 -26.01 4.93
N ARG A 273 12.83 -26.90 5.03
CA ARG A 273 13.94 -26.93 4.08
C ARG A 273 13.49 -27.54 2.75
N PRO A 274 14.12 -27.19 1.61
CA PRO A 274 13.90 -27.90 0.36
C PRO A 274 14.17 -29.39 0.54
N SER A 275 13.36 -30.26 -0.07
CA SER A 275 13.68 -31.67 -0.15
C SER A 275 14.89 -31.83 -1.08
N GLN A 276 15.80 -32.77 -0.76
CA GLN A 276 16.93 -33.11 -1.63
C GLN A 276 16.52 -33.80 -2.94
N LEU A 277 15.23 -34.06 -3.11
CA LEU A 277 14.70 -34.61 -4.35
C LEU A 277 14.90 -33.60 -5.47
N SER A 278 15.68 -33.99 -6.46
CA SER A 278 15.82 -33.22 -7.69
C SER A 278 14.46 -32.93 -8.32
N ILE A 279 14.36 -31.85 -9.06
CA ILE A 279 13.14 -31.49 -9.81
C ILE A 279 12.64 -32.67 -10.66
N SER A 280 13.54 -33.51 -11.17
CA SER A 280 13.22 -34.74 -11.89
C SER A 280 12.41 -35.76 -11.07
N ASN A 281 12.71 -35.94 -9.79
CA ASN A 281 11.95 -36.86 -8.93
C ASN A 281 10.58 -36.30 -8.54
N PHE A 282 10.44 -34.97 -8.47
CA PHE A 282 9.14 -34.34 -8.24
C PHE A 282 8.23 -34.44 -9.49
N MET A 283 8.80 -34.33 -10.67
CA MET A 283 8.07 -34.49 -11.94
C MET A 283 7.72 -35.98 -12.22
N ASN A 284 8.54 -36.91 -11.75
CA ASN A 284 8.30 -38.37 -11.90
C ASN A 284 7.34 -38.93 -10.83
N SER A 285 7.09 -38.23 -9.73
CA SER A 285 6.02 -38.58 -8.78
C SER A 285 4.64 -38.11 -9.25
N GLY A 286 4.36 -38.25 -10.51
CA GLY A 286 3.11 -37.82 -11.18
C GLY A 286 1.80 -38.28 -10.52
N GLN A 287 1.85 -39.26 -9.63
CA GLN A 287 0.69 -39.69 -8.85
C GLN A 287 0.16 -38.58 -7.91
N THR A 288 1.04 -37.76 -7.32
CA THR A 288 0.61 -36.75 -6.34
C THR A 288 -0.05 -35.54 -7.00
N ILE A 289 0.42 -35.14 -8.20
CA ILE A 289 -0.16 -34.02 -8.96
C ILE A 289 -1.45 -34.46 -9.66
N GLU A 290 -1.52 -35.68 -10.16
CA GLU A 290 -2.74 -36.21 -10.77
C GLU A 290 -3.85 -36.48 -9.77
N SER A 291 -3.54 -36.92 -8.57
CA SER A 291 -4.53 -37.05 -7.49
C SER A 291 -5.10 -35.70 -7.07
N LEU A 292 -4.27 -34.65 -7.03
CA LEU A 292 -4.72 -33.26 -6.80
C LEU A 292 -5.52 -32.70 -7.98
N LYS A 293 -5.17 -33.05 -9.24
CA LYS A 293 -5.96 -32.70 -10.43
C LYS A 293 -7.30 -33.41 -10.46
N ARG A 294 -7.37 -34.69 -10.10
CA ARG A 294 -8.65 -35.43 -10.00
C ARG A 294 -9.57 -34.85 -8.93
N LYS A 295 -9.07 -34.49 -7.74
CA LYS A 295 -9.88 -33.81 -6.71
C LYS A 295 -10.39 -32.44 -7.21
N ARG A 296 -9.62 -31.70 -8.04
CA ARG A 296 -10.07 -30.44 -8.66
C ARG A 296 -11.23 -30.63 -9.65
N SER A 297 -11.27 -31.70 -10.43
CA SER A 297 -12.36 -31.95 -11.38
C SER A 297 -13.67 -32.34 -10.70
N ILE A 298 -13.61 -33.04 -9.58
CA ILE A 298 -14.78 -33.44 -8.79
C ILE A 298 -15.40 -32.22 -8.06
N THR A 299 -14.60 -31.28 -7.56
CA THR A 299 -15.10 -30.06 -6.90
C THR A 299 -15.71 -29.05 -7.88
N SER A 300 -15.32 -29.03 -9.17
CA SER A 300 -15.93 -28.13 -10.15
C SER A 300 -17.35 -28.55 -10.56
N SER A 301 -17.66 -29.83 -10.44
CA SER A 301 -19.02 -30.38 -10.76
C SER A 301 -20.02 -30.20 -9.61
N THR A 302 -19.56 -30.08 -8.37
CA THR A 302 -20.42 -29.97 -7.17
C THR A 302 -20.75 -28.53 -6.78
N ARG A 303 -20.25 -27.53 -7.52
CA ARG A 303 -20.40 -26.11 -7.20
C ARG A 303 -21.77 -25.49 -7.51
N LYS A 304 -22.76 -26.30 -7.94
CA LYS A 304 -24.10 -25.81 -8.30
C LYS A 304 -25.18 -25.90 -7.22
N LYS A 305 -24.86 -26.40 -6.03
CA LYS A 305 -25.83 -26.39 -4.91
C LYS A 305 -25.05 -26.31 -3.59
N VAL A 306 -24.87 -25.17 -3.02
CA VAL A 306 -24.96 -24.82 -1.58
C VAL A 306 -24.49 -23.37 -1.43
N ALA A 307 -25.42 -22.44 -1.57
CA ALA A 307 -25.31 -21.13 -0.97
C ALA A 307 -26.17 -21.19 0.30
N THR A 308 -25.56 -21.06 1.45
CA THR A 308 -26.06 -20.63 2.77
C THR A 308 -25.48 -21.49 3.87
N SER A 309 -24.31 -21.11 4.34
CA SER A 309 -23.86 -21.16 5.74
C SER A 309 -22.40 -20.71 5.77
N SER A 310 -22.08 -19.69 6.55
CA SER A 310 -20.72 -19.21 6.82
C SER A 310 -19.88 -20.32 7.44
N PRO A 311 -18.91 -20.93 6.74
CA PRO A 311 -17.92 -21.73 7.41
C PRO A 311 -16.73 -20.82 7.74
N THR A 312 -16.31 -20.82 8.98
CA THR A 312 -15.01 -20.32 9.42
C THR A 312 -13.93 -21.05 8.60
N MET A 313 -13.44 -20.41 7.53
CA MET A 313 -12.38 -20.98 6.69
C MET A 313 -11.09 -21.05 7.49
N LYS A 314 -10.70 -22.23 7.94
CA LYS A 314 -9.34 -22.49 8.45
C LYS A 314 -8.39 -22.64 7.25
N THR A 315 -7.86 -21.53 6.77
CA THR A 315 -6.87 -21.54 5.69
C THR A 315 -5.48 -21.78 6.29
N ARG A 316 -4.79 -22.83 5.84
CA ARG A 316 -3.39 -23.12 6.22
C ARG A 316 -2.48 -22.74 5.06
N PHE A 317 -1.51 -21.89 5.32
CA PHE A 317 -0.50 -21.47 4.34
C PHE A 317 0.77 -22.31 4.49
N ILE A 318 1.33 -22.73 3.36
CA ILE A 318 2.63 -23.38 3.27
C ILE A 318 3.49 -22.52 2.35
N PHE A 319 4.61 -22.03 2.87
CA PHE A 319 5.51 -21.16 2.14
C PHE A 319 6.76 -21.95 1.66
N ARG A 320 7.18 -21.69 0.44
CA ARG A 320 8.44 -22.20 -0.12
C ARG A 320 9.56 -21.22 0.20
N LEU A 321 10.66 -21.77 0.76
CA LEU A 321 11.97 -21.14 0.72
C LEU A 321 12.66 -21.56 -0.58
N SER A 322 12.94 -20.64 -1.46
CA SER A 322 13.96 -20.81 -2.49
C SER A 322 15.18 -20.01 -2.07
N TRP A 323 16.25 -20.71 -1.76
CA TRP A 323 17.59 -20.12 -1.66
C TRP A 323 18.15 -20.05 -3.08
N MET A 324 18.56 -18.85 -3.52
CA MET A 324 19.55 -18.71 -4.57
C MET A 324 20.95 -18.79 -3.95
#